data_130c1f09d357bef460fcb95f85466640
#
_entry.id   130c1f09d357bef460fcb95f85466640
#
_cell.length_a   1.000
_cell.length_b   1.000
_cell.length_c   1.000
_cell.angle_alpha   90.00
_cell.angle_beta   90.00
_cell.angle_gamma   90.00
#
_symmetry.space_group_name_H-M   'P 1'
#
loop_
_entity.id
_entity.type
_entity.pdbx_description
1 polymer ?
#
loop_
_entity_poly.entity_id
_entity_poly.type
_entity_poly.pdbx_seq_one_letter_code
_entity_poly.pdbx_strand_id
1 'polypeptide(L)'
;MCIRDRGYMSQVWILKFQVTMRKLEMEDEVMQFQTIILMLMRIERVNVEIILEWLERYSNIFKSQITKCVNNYEAGAWEALEELKNSISYMPLIRIVESMQAAVEKIPIKDAFDELDAERDYYREKRKESNARLISKKALIGKLIGFSPMVCLFVLYLIIPLVFVGLTSMSSTFSQMSATSF
;
A
#
# COMPACT_ATOMS: atom_id res chain seq x y z
N MET A 1 2.61 -21.74 28.89
CA MET A 1 3.19 -20.40 28.73
C MET A 1 3.13 -19.87 27.28
N CYS A 2 2.35 -20.48 26.38
CA CYS A 2 2.32 -20.14 24.94
C CYS A 2 1.10 -19.29 24.46
N ILE A 3 0.13 -18.99 25.33
CA ILE A 3 -1.09 -18.27 24.90
C ILE A 3 -0.88 -16.75 24.92
N ARG A 4 0.01 -16.25 25.77
CA ARG A 4 0.32 -14.81 25.93
C ARG A 4 1.14 -14.24 24.78
N ASP A 5 1.95 -15.06 24.10
CA ASP A 5 2.77 -14.66 22.95
C ASP A 5 1.97 -14.49 21.66
N ARG A 6 0.90 -15.29 21.48
CA ARG A 6 0.06 -15.23 20.29
C ARG A 6 -0.79 -13.94 20.22
N GLY A 7 -1.19 -13.39 21.37
CA GLY A 7 -1.90 -12.12 21.45
C GLY A 7 -1.01 -10.91 21.12
N TYR A 8 0.26 -10.96 21.50
CA TYR A 8 1.22 -9.88 21.25
C TYR A 8 1.62 -9.80 19.76
N MET A 9 1.79 -10.93 19.11
CA MET A 9 2.08 -11.02 17.66
C MET A 9 0.95 -10.45 16.80
N SER A 10 -0.31 -10.64 17.19
CA SER A 10 -1.45 -10.11 16.43
C SER A 10 -1.52 -8.58 16.50
N GLN A 11 -1.22 -7.97 17.65
CA GLN A 11 -1.20 -6.51 17.82
C GLN A 11 -0.08 -5.85 17.00
N VAL A 12 1.11 -6.44 16.99
CA VAL A 12 2.24 -5.94 16.18
C VAL A 12 1.94 -6.05 14.68
N TRP A 13 1.23 -7.10 14.27
CA TRP A 13 0.83 -7.30 12.88
C TRP A 13 -0.20 -6.25 12.43
N ILE A 14 -1.19 -5.96 13.27
CA ILE A 14 -2.20 -4.94 13.02
C ILE A 14 -1.56 -3.55 12.90
N LEU A 15 -0.64 -3.22 13.81
CA LEU A 15 0.11 -1.95 13.77
C LEU A 15 0.96 -1.82 12.50
N LYS A 16 1.69 -2.87 12.10
CA LYS A 16 2.45 -2.89 10.84
C LYS A 16 1.53 -2.72 9.62
N PHE A 17 0.37 -3.35 9.65
CA PHE A 17 -0.60 -3.22 8.57
C PHE A 17 -1.15 -1.79 8.49
N GLN A 18 -1.50 -1.16 9.62
CA GLN A 18 -1.95 0.24 9.66
C GLN A 18 -0.89 1.22 9.16
N VAL A 19 0.37 1.04 9.56
CA VAL A 19 1.49 1.88 9.06
C VAL A 19 1.69 1.71 7.56
N THR A 20 1.56 0.48 7.06
CA THR A 20 1.69 0.22 5.62
C THR A 20 0.54 0.83 4.82
N MET A 21 -0.69 0.75 5.34
CA MET A 21 -1.85 1.38 4.71
C MET A 21 -1.73 2.91 4.69
N ARG A 22 -1.30 3.54 5.79
CA ARG A 22 -1.05 4.99 5.82
C ARG A 22 0.02 5.44 4.84
N LYS A 23 1.09 4.65 4.67
CA LYS A 23 2.12 4.97 3.65
C LYS A 23 1.56 4.91 2.23
N LEU A 24 0.73 3.94 1.93
CA LEU A 24 0.08 3.82 0.62
C LEU A 24 -0.88 4.99 0.36
N GLU A 25 -1.64 5.42 1.37
CA GLU A 25 -2.53 6.58 1.27
C GLU A 25 -1.75 7.88 1.03
N MET A 26 -0.62 8.09 1.73
CA MET A 26 0.27 9.23 1.50
C MET A 26 0.88 9.20 0.08
N GLU A 27 1.29 8.03 -0.38
CA GLU A 27 1.83 7.84 -1.73
C GLU A 27 0.78 8.16 -2.81
N ASP A 28 -0.46 7.72 -2.62
CA ASP A 28 -1.57 8.00 -3.52
C ASP A 28 -1.90 9.51 -3.57
N GLU A 29 -1.91 10.19 -2.43
CA GLU A 29 -2.18 11.62 -2.35
C GLU A 29 -1.08 12.44 -3.04
N VAL A 30 0.19 12.11 -2.83
CA VAL A 30 1.30 12.80 -3.49
C VAL A 30 1.30 12.57 -5.01
N MET A 31 0.95 11.38 -5.48
CA MET A 31 0.79 11.15 -6.92
C MET A 31 -0.36 11.96 -7.52
N GLN A 32 -1.42 12.16 -6.77
CA GLN A 32 -2.50 13.05 -7.18
C GLN A 32 -2.00 14.49 -7.27
N PHE A 33 -1.20 14.96 -6.32
CA PHE A 33 -0.57 16.28 -6.36
C PHE A 33 0.31 16.47 -7.60
N GLN A 34 1.18 15.52 -7.90
CA GLN A 34 1.99 15.55 -9.13
C GLN A 34 1.12 15.66 -10.38
N THR A 35 0.01 14.93 -10.43
CA THR A 35 -0.91 14.99 -11.57
C THR A 35 -1.57 16.36 -11.71
N ILE A 36 -2.00 16.98 -10.60
CA ILE A 36 -2.59 18.31 -10.56
C ILE A 36 -1.57 19.36 -11.01
N ILE A 37 -0.35 19.31 -10.49
CA ILE A 37 0.72 20.25 -10.86
C ILE A 37 1.01 20.18 -12.36
N LEU A 38 1.15 18.97 -12.92
CA LEU A 38 1.40 18.79 -14.34
C LEU A 38 0.23 19.24 -15.22
N MET A 39 -1.01 19.13 -14.75
CA MET A 39 -2.16 19.71 -15.44
C MET A 39 -2.12 21.24 -15.41
N LEU A 40 -1.80 21.83 -14.27
CA LEU A 40 -1.70 23.27 -14.10
C LEU A 40 -0.57 23.87 -14.93
N MET A 41 0.58 23.21 -15.02
CA MET A 41 1.71 23.67 -15.84
C MET A 41 1.41 23.80 -17.35
N ARG A 42 0.33 23.18 -17.83
CA ARG A 42 -0.15 23.33 -19.22
C ARG A 42 -0.93 24.64 -19.42
N ILE A 43 -1.33 25.28 -18.34
CA ILE A 43 -2.06 26.55 -18.39
C ILE A 43 -1.03 27.69 -18.41
N GLU A 44 -1.19 28.62 -19.33
CA GLU A 44 -0.35 29.82 -19.35
C GLU A 44 -0.59 30.68 -18.12
N ARG A 45 0.48 31.18 -17.49
CA ARG A 45 0.44 32.09 -16.32
C ARG A 45 0.00 31.46 -14.99
N VAL A 46 0.35 30.21 -14.76
CA VAL A 46 0.21 29.61 -13.42
C VAL A 46 1.34 30.13 -12.51
N ASN A 47 0.98 30.51 -11.28
CA ASN A 47 1.93 30.83 -10.21
C ASN A 47 1.86 29.75 -9.10
N VAL A 48 2.81 29.78 -8.18
CA VAL A 48 2.90 28.81 -7.07
C VAL A 48 1.70 28.91 -6.14
N GLU A 49 1.12 30.08 -5.96
CA GLU A 49 -0.06 30.33 -5.14
C GLU A 49 -1.27 29.53 -5.64
N ILE A 50 -1.55 29.58 -6.94
CA ILE A 50 -2.64 28.81 -7.57
C ILE A 50 -2.38 27.30 -7.39
N ILE A 51 -1.14 26.86 -7.52
CA ILE A 51 -0.78 25.46 -7.29
C ILE A 51 -1.10 25.07 -5.85
N LEU A 52 -0.72 25.87 -4.87
CA LEU A 52 -0.99 25.60 -3.45
C LEU A 52 -2.48 25.56 -3.13
N GLU A 53 -3.30 26.46 -3.67
CA GLU A 53 -4.77 26.45 -3.51
C GLU A 53 -5.38 25.16 -4.05
N TRP A 54 -4.92 24.71 -5.22
CA TRP A 54 -5.38 23.43 -5.78
C TRP A 54 -4.95 22.25 -4.93
N LEU A 55 -3.73 22.23 -4.42
CA LEU A 55 -3.26 21.19 -3.53
C LEU A 55 -4.07 21.18 -2.22
N GLU A 56 -4.37 22.34 -1.65
CA GLU A 56 -5.22 22.44 -0.46
C GLU A 56 -6.61 21.83 -0.70
N ARG A 57 -7.21 22.12 -1.84
CA ARG A 57 -8.57 21.63 -2.19
C ARG A 57 -8.63 20.12 -2.30
N TYR A 58 -7.58 19.48 -2.80
CA TYR A 58 -7.54 18.04 -3.04
C TYR A 58 -6.77 17.26 -1.98
N SER A 59 -6.22 17.93 -0.98
CA SER A 59 -5.50 17.26 0.13
C SER A 59 -6.46 16.71 1.17
N ASN A 60 -6.12 15.54 1.71
CA ASN A 60 -6.78 14.91 2.84
C ASN A 60 -5.82 14.76 4.02
N ILE A 61 -4.73 14.04 3.82
CA ILE A 61 -3.74 13.74 4.88
C ILE A 61 -2.90 14.96 5.19
N PHE A 62 -2.44 15.67 4.15
CA PHE A 62 -1.58 16.85 4.29
C PHE A 62 -2.35 18.15 4.36
N LYS A 63 -3.68 18.11 4.44
CA LYS A 63 -4.56 19.30 4.40
C LYS A 63 -4.17 20.34 5.44
N SER A 64 -3.96 19.93 6.68
CA SER A 64 -3.64 20.86 7.78
C SER A 64 -2.34 21.63 7.54
N GLN A 65 -1.30 20.96 7.01
CA GLN A 65 -0.02 21.58 6.72
C GLN A 65 -0.11 22.51 5.51
N ILE A 66 -0.80 22.06 4.45
CA ILE A 66 -0.98 22.86 3.22
C ILE A 66 -1.83 24.09 3.50
N THR A 67 -2.96 23.97 4.22
CA THR A 67 -3.79 25.10 4.62
C THR A 67 -2.99 26.15 5.40
N LYS A 68 -2.12 25.70 6.32
CA LYS A 68 -1.27 26.61 7.07
C LYS A 68 -0.29 27.36 6.16
N CYS A 69 0.28 26.67 5.17
CA CYS A 69 1.16 27.28 4.18
C CYS A 69 0.41 28.30 3.31
N VAL A 70 -0.78 27.98 2.80
CA VAL A 70 -1.62 28.88 2.01
C VAL A 70 -1.92 30.17 2.78
N ASN A 71 -2.34 30.05 4.04
CA ASN A 71 -2.65 31.20 4.88
C ASN A 71 -1.44 32.10 5.17
N ASN A 72 -0.24 31.54 5.22
CA ASN A 72 0.98 32.29 5.50
C ASN A 72 1.69 32.78 4.21
N TYR A 73 1.25 32.31 3.03
CA TYR A 73 1.93 32.54 1.76
C TYR A 73 2.02 34.04 1.39
N GLU A 74 0.95 34.81 1.63
CA GLU A 74 0.92 36.26 1.37
C GLU A 74 1.90 37.04 2.26
N ALA A 75 2.16 36.57 3.48
CA ALA A 75 3.09 37.21 4.42
C ALA A 75 4.57 36.98 4.03
N GLY A 76 4.87 35.83 3.41
CA GLY A 76 6.19 35.48 2.93
C GLY A 76 6.18 34.12 2.25
N ALA A 77 6.23 34.11 0.92
CA ALA A 77 6.12 32.88 0.12
C ALA A 77 7.24 31.86 0.42
N TRP A 78 8.47 32.33 0.55
CA TRP A 78 9.62 31.48 0.84
C TRP A 78 9.53 30.87 2.24
N GLU A 79 9.27 31.70 3.25
CA GLU A 79 9.17 31.30 4.65
C GLU A 79 8.02 30.30 4.86
N ALA A 80 6.87 30.54 4.21
CA ALA A 80 5.73 29.63 4.28
C ALA A 80 6.03 28.24 3.68
N LEU A 81 6.74 28.21 2.55
CA LEU A 81 7.19 26.95 1.93
C LEU A 81 8.25 26.24 2.76
N GLU A 82 9.17 26.99 3.39
CA GLU A 82 10.17 26.42 4.29
C GLU A 82 9.55 25.81 5.54
N GLU A 83 8.56 26.50 6.13
CA GLU A 83 7.77 25.95 7.26
C GLU A 83 7.02 24.69 6.84
N LEU A 84 6.41 24.67 5.65
CA LEU A 84 5.75 23.50 5.10
C LEU A 84 6.74 22.34 4.94
N LYS A 85 7.90 22.58 4.34
CA LYS A 85 8.97 21.60 4.17
C LYS A 85 9.39 20.97 5.49
N ASN A 86 9.58 21.78 6.52
CA ASN A 86 10.00 21.33 7.85
C ASN A 86 8.89 20.57 8.61
N SER A 87 7.63 20.83 8.29
CA SER A 87 6.48 20.15 8.91
C SER A 87 6.19 18.77 8.33
N ILE A 88 6.73 18.46 7.14
CA ILE A 88 6.48 17.23 6.41
C ILE A 88 7.65 16.28 6.57
N SER A 89 7.36 15.00 6.87
CA SER A 89 8.38 13.95 6.96
C SER A 89 8.44 13.05 5.72
N TYR A 90 7.60 13.31 4.71
CA TYR A 90 7.47 12.46 3.52
C TYR A 90 8.27 13.01 2.34
N MET A 91 9.40 12.36 2.01
CA MET A 91 10.37 12.83 1.02
C MET A 91 9.80 13.18 -0.36
N PRO A 92 8.87 12.42 -0.96
CA PRO A 92 8.33 12.81 -2.27
C PRO A 92 7.54 14.12 -2.25
N LEU A 93 6.88 14.45 -1.14
CA LEU A 93 6.18 15.74 -1.00
C LEU A 93 7.18 16.87 -0.74
N ILE A 94 8.25 16.62 0.01
CA ILE A 94 9.33 17.60 0.23
C ILE A 94 9.94 18.05 -1.09
N ARG A 95 10.20 17.15 -2.04
CA ARG A 95 10.71 17.50 -3.38
C ARG A 95 9.75 18.41 -4.17
N ILE A 96 8.43 18.17 -4.06
CA ILE A 96 7.44 19.05 -4.67
C ILE A 96 7.54 20.47 -4.06
N VAL A 97 7.68 20.57 -2.75
CA VAL A 97 7.83 21.86 -2.06
C VAL A 97 9.14 22.55 -2.46
N GLU A 98 10.23 21.81 -2.59
CA GLU A 98 11.52 22.34 -3.08
C GLU A 98 11.41 22.87 -4.51
N SER A 99 10.71 22.19 -5.40
CA SER A 99 10.42 22.69 -6.75
C SER A 99 9.56 23.96 -6.72
N MET A 100 8.61 24.07 -5.79
CA MET A 100 7.83 25.30 -5.58
C MET A 100 8.72 26.45 -5.07
N GLN A 101 9.64 26.18 -4.14
CA GLN A 101 10.59 27.17 -3.65
C GLN A 101 11.48 27.69 -4.80
N ALA A 102 12.01 26.80 -5.64
CA ALA A 102 12.77 27.18 -6.82
C ALA A 102 11.95 28.05 -7.79
N ALA A 103 10.67 27.75 -7.96
CA ALA A 103 9.78 28.55 -8.80
C ALA A 103 9.51 29.96 -8.22
N VAL A 104 9.50 30.11 -6.89
CA VAL A 104 9.39 31.44 -6.23
C VAL A 104 10.66 32.26 -6.41
N GLU A 105 11.85 31.63 -6.50
CA GLU A 105 13.16 32.30 -6.72
C GLU A 105 13.42 32.73 -8.17
N LYS A 106 12.38 32.84 -9.02
CA LYS A 106 12.46 33.28 -10.43
C LYS A 106 12.90 32.24 -11.45
N ILE A 107 12.95 30.96 -11.10
CA ILE A 107 13.08 29.90 -12.09
C ILE A 107 11.73 29.69 -12.78
N PRO A 108 11.64 29.57 -14.10
CA PRO A 108 10.39 29.25 -14.78
C PRO A 108 9.78 27.99 -14.17
N ILE A 109 8.48 28.02 -13.88
CA ILE A 109 7.77 26.90 -13.25
C ILE A 109 8.00 25.59 -14.03
N LYS A 110 8.05 25.64 -15.36
CA LYS A 110 8.33 24.49 -16.20
C LYS A 110 9.67 23.85 -15.88
N ASP A 111 10.72 24.66 -15.75
CA ASP A 111 12.09 24.16 -15.50
C ASP A 111 12.22 23.66 -14.04
N ALA A 112 11.52 24.28 -13.10
CA ALA A 112 11.50 23.86 -11.70
C ALA A 112 10.84 22.49 -11.48
N PHE A 113 9.89 22.13 -12.35
CA PHE A 113 9.15 20.86 -12.27
C PHE A 113 9.55 19.83 -13.36
N ASP A 114 10.55 20.12 -14.19
CA ASP A 114 10.97 19.21 -15.28
C ASP A 114 11.52 17.89 -14.71
N GLU A 115 12.26 17.95 -13.61
CA GLU A 115 12.74 16.76 -12.89
C GLU A 115 11.59 15.90 -12.34
N LEU A 116 10.51 16.52 -11.88
CA LEU A 116 9.30 15.84 -11.40
C LEU A 116 8.56 15.09 -12.51
N ASP A 117 8.56 15.59 -13.74
CA ASP A 117 7.93 14.93 -14.89
C ASP A 117 8.70 13.65 -15.29
N ALA A 118 10.03 13.71 -15.28
CA ALA A 118 10.90 12.55 -15.50
C ALA A 118 10.75 11.50 -14.39
N GLU A 119 10.64 11.93 -13.13
CA GLU A 119 10.50 11.06 -11.98
C GLU A 119 9.11 10.38 -11.95
N ARG A 120 8.06 11.07 -12.45
CA ARG A 120 6.69 10.55 -12.57
C ARG A 120 6.60 9.28 -13.42
N ASP A 121 7.25 9.24 -14.56
CA ASP A 121 7.23 8.09 -15.45
C ASP A 121 7.90 6.88 -14.78
N TYR A 122 8.99 7.09 -14.06
CA TYR A 122 9.64 6.07 -13.25
C TYR A 122 8.71 5.52 -12.15
N TYR A 123 8.05 6.38 -11.36
CA TYR A 123 7.12 5.95 -10.33
C TYR A 123 5.87 5.27 -10.90
N ARG A 124 5.39 5.72 -12.06
CA ARG A 124 4.25 5.11 -12.75
C ARG A 124 4.55 3.68 -13.22
N GLU A 125 5.77 3.46 -13.71
CA GLU A 125 6.22 2.14 -14.14
C GLU A 125 6.46 1.20 -12.96
N LYS A 126 7.10 1.69 -11.91
CA LYS A 126 7.30 0.97 -10.64
C LYS A 126 5.97 0.58 -9.98
N ARG A 127 4.98 1.45 -10.06
CA ARG A 127 3.63 1.18 -9.53
C ARG A 127 2.88 0.14 -10.36
N LYS A 128 2.98 0.18 -11.69
CA LYS A 128 2.44 -0.87 -12.56
C LYS A 128 3.04 -2.24 -12.21
N GLU A 129 4.35 -2.28 -11.99
CA GLU A 129 5.06 -3.48 -11.59
C GLU A 129 4.63 -3.98 -10.20
N SER A 130 4.51 -3.08 -9.23
CA SER A 130 4.03 -3.40 -7.87
C SER A 130 2.60 -3.91 -7.88
N ASN A 131 1.71 -3.28 -8.63
CA ASN A 131 0.33 -3.70 -8.80
C ASN A 131 0.23 -5.06 -9.52
N ALA A 132 1.04 -5.30 -10.54
CA ALA A 132 1.11 -6.60 -11.22
C ALA A 132 1.57 -7.72 -10.26
N ARG A 133 2.55 -7.44 -9.41
CA ARG A 133 3.01 -8.37 -8.37
C ARG A 133 1.94 -8.62 -7.29
N LEU A 134 1.18 -7.60 -6.90
CA LEU A 134 0.05 -7.75 -5.96
C LEU A 134 -1.11 -8.54 -6.55
N ILE A 135 -1.44 -8.30 -7.83
CA ILE A 135 -2.48 -9.04 -8.55
C ILE A 135 -2.09 -10.50 -8.69
N SER A 136 -0.83 -10.80 -9.05
CA SER A 136 -0.35 -12.18 -9.15
C SER A 136 -0.37 -12.92 -7.82
N LYS A 137 0.00 -12.27 -6.71
CA LYS A 137 -0.09 -12.85 -5.36
C LYS A 137 -1.54 -13.09 -4.94
N LYS A 138 -2.44 -12.14 -5.19
CA LYS A 138 -3.88 -12.29 -4.90
C LYS A 138 -4.51 -13.41 -5.74
N ALA A 139 -4.13 -13.51 -7.02
CA ALA A 139 -4.59 -14.57 -7.90
C ALA A 139 -4.13 -15.95 -7.44
N LEU A 140 -2.89 -16.07 -6.95
CA LEU A 140 -2.34 -17.32 -6.42
C LEU A 140 -3.08 -17.74 -5.13
N ILE A 141 -3.32 -16.80 -4.22
CA ILE A 141 -4.12 -17.06 -3.00
C ILE A 141 -5.56 -17.43 -3.36
N GLY A 142 -6.17 -16.73 -4.31
CA GLY A 142 -7.52 -17.05 -4.80
C GLY A 142 -7.60 -18.45 -5.41
N LYS A 143 -6.61 -18.87 -6.19
CA LYS A 143 -6.51 -20.25 -6.71
C LYS A 143 -6.34 -21.28 -5.60
N LEU A 144 -5.50 -21.02 -4.61
CA LEU A 144 -5.28 -21.92 -3.46
C LEU A 144 -6.56 -22.10 -2.64
N ILE A 145 -7.30 -21.02 -2.36
CA ILE A 145 -8.57 -21.07 -1.65
C ILE A 145 -9.64 -21.79 -2.48
N GLY A 146 -9.70 -21.55 -3.80
CA GLY A 146 -10.64 -22.21 -4.69
C GLY A 146 -10.37 -23.72 -4.87
N PHE A 147 -9.11 -24.16 -4.84
CA PHE A 147 -8.73 -25.56 -4.91
C PHE A 147 -8.86 -26.32 -3.58
N SER A 148 -8.83 -25.58 -2.45
CA SER A 148 -8.87 -26.17 -1.10
C SER A 148 -10.06 -27.13 -0.87
N PRO A 149 -11.31 -26.78 -1.19
CA PRO A 149 -12.43 -27.68 -0.96
C PRO A 149 -12.37 -28.93 -1.85
N MET A 150 -11.85 -28.82 -3.07
CA MET A 150 -11.72 -29.95 -3.98
C MET A 150 -10.67 -30.96 -3.48
N VAL A 151 -9.53 -30.47 -2.98
CA VAL A 151 -8.49 -31.32 -2.37
C VAL A 151 -9.02 -31.98 -1.09
N CYS A 152 -9.76 -31.26 -0.27
CA CYS A 152 -10.36 -31.79 0.96
C CYS A 152 -11.36 -32.94 0.66
N LEU A 153 -12.23 -32.75 -0.34
CA LEU A 153 -13.17 -33.80 -0.77
C LEU A 153 -12.43 -35.02 -1.32
N PHE A 154 -11.37 -34.83 -2.09
CA PHE A 154 -10.56 -35.92 -2.65
C PHE A 154 -9.87 -36.74 -1.54
N VAL A 155 -9.28 -36.04 -0.56
CA VAL A 155 -8.64 -36.67 0.60
C VAL A 155 -9.65 -37.45 1.43
N LEU A 156 -10.83 -36.89 1.71
CA LEU A 156 -11.90 -37.56 2.42
C LEU A 156 -12.37 -38.82 1.67
N TYR A 157 -12.57 -38.72 0.35
CA TYR A 157 -13.03 -39.84 -0.47
C TYR A 157 -12.02 -41.00 -0.52
N LEU A 158 -10.71 -40.72 -0.46
CA LEU A 158 -9.66 -41.72 -0.42
C LEU A 158 -9.42 -42.30 0.99
N ILE A 159 -9.37 -41.43 2.00
CA ILE A 159 -8.98 -41.85 3.37
C ILE A 159 -10.10 -42.65 4.06
N ILE A 160 -11.36 -42.25 3.88
CA ILE A 160 -12.49 -42.94 4.54
C ILE A 160 -12.56 -44.43 4.17
N PRO A 161 -12.58 -44.83 2.88
CA PRO A 161 -12.62 -46.26 2.54
C PRO A 161 -11.34 -47.00 2.95
N LEU A 162 -10.20 -46.34 2.89
CA LEU A 162 -8.92 -46.97 3.26
C LEU A 162 -8.83 -47.27 4.76
N VAL A 163 -9.28 -46.34 5.60
CA VAL A 163 -9.40 -46.54 7.06
C VAL A 163 -10.46 -47.62 7.38
N PHE A 164 -11.60 -47.59 6.68
CA PHE A 164 -12.63 -48.58 6.88
C PHE A 164 -12.18 -50.01 6.54
N VAL A 165 -11.49 -50.21 5.41
CA VAL A 165 -10.90 -51.49 5.02
C VAL A 165 -9.80 -51.90 5.98
N GLY A 166 -8.97 -50.98 6.44
CA GLY A 166 -7.93 -51.27 7.44
C GLY A 166 -8.48 -51.77 8.77
N LEU A 167 -9.55 -51.09 9.27
CA LEU A 167 -10.22 -51.51 10.51
C LEU A 167 -10.91 -52.86 10.38
N THR A 168 -11.61 -53.12 9.27
CA THR A 168 -12.25 -54.41 9.02
C THR A 168 -11.26 -55.55 8.89
N SER A 169 -10.08 -55.32 8.23
CA SER A 169 -9.02 -56.28 8.16
C SER A 169 -8.38 -56.62 9.52
N MET A 170 -8.21 -55.60 10.37
CA MET A 170 -7.69 -55.83 11.74
C MET A 170 -8.70 -56.60 12.58
N SER A 171 -9.99 -56.29 12.49
CA SER A 171 -11.03 -57.00 13.26
C SER A 171 -11.16 -58.48 12.82
N SER A 172 -11.02 -58.76 11.53
CA SER A 172 -11.04 -60.15 11.02
C SER A 172 -9.82 -60.96 11.47
N THR A 173 -8.66 -60.35 11.54
CA THR A 173 -7.42 -61.01 12.03
C THR A 173 -7.50 -61.30 13.54
N PHE A 174 -8.05 -60.39 14.32
CA PHE A 174 -8.28 -60.61 15.75
C PHE A 174 -9.30 -61.74 16.01
N SER A 175 -10.38 -61.81 15.23
CA SER A 175 -11.37 -62.86 15.37
C SER A 175 -10.83 -64.26 14.99
N GLN A 176 -9.92 -64.35 14.03
CA GLN A 176 -9.19 -65.60 13.68
C GLN A 176 -8.22 -66.04 14.77
N MET A 177 -7.46 -65.07 15.39
CA MET A 177 -6.57 -65.42 16.51
C MET A 177 -7.33 -65.96 17.73
N SER A 178 -8.49 -65.44 18.02
CA SER A 178 -9.31 -65.93 19.14
C SER A 178 -9.91 -67.31 18.88
N ALA A 179 -10.11 -67.70 17.61
CA ALA A 179 -10.68 -69.01 17.23
C ALA A 179 -9.64 -70.12 17.22
N THR A 180 -8.31 -69.82 17.14
CA THR A 180 -7.24 -70.81 17.18
C THR A 180 -6.65 -71.03 18.56
N SER A 181 -7.17 -70.39 19.60
CA SER A 181 -6.72 -70.47 20.99
C SER A 181 -7.57 -71.41 21.87
N PHE A 182 -8.40 -72.29 21.28
CA PHE A 182 -9.11 -73.37 21.99
C PHE A 182 -8.67 -74.75 21.54
#